data_df259aa48c8a49eff477f76e594ef952
#
_entry.id   df259aa48c8a49eff477f76e594ef952
#
_cell.length_a   1.000
_cell.length_b   1.000
_cell.length_c   1.000
_cell.angle_alpha   90.00
_cell.angle_beta   90.00
_cell.angle_gamma   90.00
#
_symmetry.space_group_name_H-M   'P 1'
#
loop_
_entity.id
_entity.type
_entity.pdbx_description
1 polymer ?
#
loop_
_entity_poly.entity_id
_entity_poly.type
_entity_poly.pdbx_seq_one_letter_code
_entity_poly.pdbx_strand_id
1 'polypeptide(L)'
;GTAGGAGAAELVIDRIEGTTLLAEAPQAPWPHSVAFRDGGPPVELQLGIRPARCDPHAVAEDKVGTLLPLRVSVAGREGVLKIDAGDKLRGRIYEFVTTACGRQ
;
A
#
# COMPACT_ATOMS: atom_id res chain seq x y z
N GLY A 1 19.47 -23.12 -6.15
CA GLY A 1 19.77 -22.82 -6.03
C GLY A 1 19.83 -22.48 -6.24
N THR A 2 19.90 -22.87 -6.29
CA THR A 2 20.19 -22.47 -6.21
C THR A 2 20.43 -21.63 -6.25
N ALA A 3 20.59 -21.97 -6.64
CA ALA A 3 20.94 -21.23 -6.51
C ALA A 3 20.79 -20.42 -6.58
N GLY A 4 20.65 -20.55 -6.88
CA GLY A 4 20.55 -19.68 -6.95
C GLY A 4 20.22 -19.18 -6.56
N GLY A 5 19.95 -19.80 -6.46
CA GLY A 5 19.16 -19.25 -5.61
C GLY A 5 19.62 -18.09 -5.02
N ALA A 6 20.77 -18.13 -4.81
CA ALA A 6 21.38 -16.98 -4.25
C ALA A 6 20.87 -15.78 -4.91
N GLY A 7 20.69 -14.74 -4.61
CA GLY A 7 20.27 -13.53 -5.24
C GLY A 7 18.88 -13.58 -5.87
N ALA A 8 18.28 -14.73 -5.90
CA ALA A 8 16.97 -14.89 -6.51
C ALA A 8 15.86 -14.94 -5.46
N ALA A 9 16.08 -14.28 -4.34
CA ALA A 9 15.08 -14.24 -3.28
C ALA A 9 13.81 -13.62 -3.81
N GLU A 10 12.69 -14.28 -3.56
CA GLU A 10 11.39 -13.81 -3.96
C GLU A 10 10.62 -13.32 -2.74
N LEU A 11 10.10 -12.11 -2.86
CA LEU A 11 9.20 -11.55 -1.86
C LEU A 11 7.80 -11.60 -2.41
N VAL A 12 6.87 -12.13 -1.65
CA VAL A 12 5.47 -12.14 -2.05
C VAL A 12 4.71 -11.15 -1.17
N ILE A 13 4.00 -10.24 -1.82
CA ILE A 13 3.05 -9.39 -1.11
C ILE A 13 1.77 -10.20 -1.03
N ASP A 14 1.46 -10.69 0.15
CA ASP A 14 0.26 -11.51 0.34
C ASP A 14 -0.99 -10.65 0.23
N ARG A 15 -0.95 -9.46 0.81
CA ARG A 15 -2.04 -8.49 0.70
C ARG A 15 -1.58 -7.11 1.16
N ILE A 16 -2.33 -6.11 0.76
CA ILE A 16 -2.13 -4.72 1.17
C ILE A 16 -3.27 -4.35 2.10
N GLU A 17 -2.96 -3.70 3.20
CA GLU A 17 -3.98 -3.34 4.19
C GLU A 17 -4.32 -1.87 4.12
N GLY A 18 -5.54 -1.53 4.54
CA GLY A 18 -5.96 -0.14 4.62
C GLY A 18 -5.24 0.58 5.75
N THR A 19 -5.38 1.90 5.75
CA THR A 19 -4.77 2.76 6.76
C THR A 19 -5.86 3.54 7.49
N THR A 20 -5.45 4.43 8.37
CA THR A 20 -6.40 5.33 9.03
C THR A 20 -7.06 6.29 8.06
N LEU A 21 -6.45 6.50 6.90
CA LEU A 21 -6.90 7.48 5.92
C LEU A 21 -7.50 6.85 4.67
N LEU A 22 -7.00 5.68 4.27
CA LEU A 22 -7.33 5.05 3.00
C LEU A 22 -7.90 3.66 3.18
N ALA A 23 -8.93 3.36 2.42
CA ALA A 23 -9.52 2.04 2.35
C ALA A 23 -9.59 1.59 0.89
N GLU A 24 -9.72 0.30 0.69
CA GLU A 24 -9.87 -0.29 -0.63
C GLU A 24 -11.20 0.15 -1.25
N ALA A 25 -11.14 0.60 -2.50
CA ALA A 25 -12.35 0.92 -3.23
C ALA A 25 -12.99 -0.39 -3.72
N PRO A 26 -14.29 -0.61 -3.46
CA PRO A 26 -14.93 -1.87 -3.83
C PRO A 26 -14.86 -2.20 -5.33
N GLN A 27 -14.84 -1.16 -6.17
CA GLN A 27 -14.80 -1.34 -7.62
C GLN A 27 -13.42 -1.73 -8.13
N ALA A 28 -12.39 -1.56 -7.32
CA ALA A 28 -11.02 -1.82 -7.72
C ALA A 28 -10.27 -2.47 -6.54
N PRO A 29 -10.55 -3.75 -6.30
CA PRO A 29 -9.92 -4.47 -5.18
C PRO A 29 -8.41 -4.45 -5.29
N TRP A 30 -7.75 -4.36 -4.13
CA TRP A 30 -6.30 -4.36 -4.11
C TRP A 30 -5.77 -5.75 -4.40
N PRO A 31 -4.63 -5.84 -5.09
CA PRO A 31 -4.10 -7.15 -5.48
C PRO A 31 -3.62 -7.97 -4.30
N HIS A 32 -3.64 -9.29 -4.51
CA HIS A 32 -3.15 -10.27 -3.55
C HIS A 32 -2.08 -11.12 -4.24
N SER A 33 -1.15 -11.63 -3.47
CA SER A 33 -0.16 -12.60 -3.95
C SER A 33 0.68 -12.08 -5.11
N VAL A 34 1.23 -10.89 -4.94
CA VAL A 34 2.12 -10.29 -5.96
C VAL A 34 3.56 -10.61 -5.61
N ALA A 35 4.27 -11.21 -6.57
CA ALA A 35 5.65 -11.63 -6.36
C ALA A 35 6.64 -10.63 -6.93
N PHE A 36 7.70 -10.39 -6.19
CA PHE A 36 8.82 -9.56 -6.61
C PHE A 36 10.10 -10.35 -6.52
N ARG A 37 11.01 -10.09 -7.45
CA ARG A 37 12.34 -10.68 -7.42
C ARG A 37 13.37 -9.57 -7.39
N ASP A 38 14.41 -9.77 -6.58
CA ASP A 38 15.54 -8.88 -6.56
C ASP A 38 16.18 -8.88 -7.95
N GLY A 39 16.45 -7.70 -8.47
CA GLY A 39 17.01 -7.57 -9.81
C GLY A 39 16.01 -7.75 -10.93
N GLY A 40 14.75 -8.05 -10.62
CA GLY A 40 13.71 -8.15 -11.63
C GLY A 40 13.18 -6.80 -12.06
N PRO A 41 12.25 -6.77 -13.02
CA PRO A 41 11.68 -5.51 -13.47
C PRO A 41 10.84 -4.86 -12.36
N PRO A 42 10.71 -3.52 -12.37
CA PRO A 42 9.84 -2.85 -11.43
C PRO A 42 8.39 -3.32 -11.58
N VAL A 43 7.68 -3.40 -10.48
CA VAL A 43 6.28 -3.78 -10.49
C VAL A 43 5.46 -2.59 -10.07
N GLU A 44 4.46 -2.25 -10.87
CA GLU A 44 3.55 -1.16 -10.57
C GLU A 44 2.24 -1.74 -10.08
N LEU A 45 1.78 -1.28 -8.94
CA LEU A 45 0.51 -1.71 -8.37
C LEU A 45 -0.49 -0.56 -8.47
N GLN A 46 -1.65 -0.83 -9.01
CA GLN A 46 -2.72 0.15 -9.08
C GLN A 46 -3.74 -0.15 -8.00
N LEU A 47 -3.94 0.81 -7.13
CA LEU A 47 -4.81 0.66 -5.97
C LEU A 47 -5.96 1.64 -6.07
N GLY A 48 -7.18 1.12 -6.23
CA GLY A 48 -8.36 1.97 -6.12
C GLY A 48 -8.57 2.31 -4.66
N ILE A 49 -8.71 3.59 -4.35
CA ILE A 49 -8.79 4.03 -2.96
C ILE A 49 -10.06 4.83 -2.71
N ARG A 50 -10.52 4.76 -1.46
CA ARG A 50 -11.57 5.64 -0.94
C ARG A 50 -11.15 6.11 0.43
N PRO A 51 -11.71 7.22 0.92
CA PRO A 51 -11.42 7.63 2.29
C PRO A 51 -11.89 6.57 3.28
N ALA A 52 -11.04 6.23 4.24
CA ALA A 52 -11.44 5.32 5.30
C ALA A 52 -12.33 6.03 6.31
N ARG A 53 -12.18 7.35 6.40
CA ARG A 53 -12.97 8.21 7.31
C ARG A 53 -12.95 9.62 6.77
N CYS A 54 -13.96 10.38 7.15
CA CYS A 54 -14.08 11.78 6.70
C CYS A 54 -14.12 12.79 7.86
N ASP A 55 -13.84 12.35 9.09
CA ASP A 55 -13.76 13.25 10.22
C ASP A 55 -12.63 14.26 9.99
N PRO A 56 -12.93 15.56 9.87
CA PRO A 56 -11.91 16.57 9.54
C PRO A 56 -10.75 16.62 10.53
N HIS A 57 -11.02 16.40 11.83
CA HIS A 57 -9.97 16.40 12.83
C HIS A 57 -9.01 15.24 12.61
N ALA A 58 -9.57 14.06 12.38
CA ALA A 58 -8.74 12.88 12.18
C ALA A 58 -7.91 12.99 10.90
N VAL A 59 -8.49 13.55 9.83
CA VAL A 59 -7.76 13.76 8.57
C VAL A 59 -6.65 14.78 8.76
N ALA A 60 -6.94 15.88 9.43
CA ALA A 60 -5.96 16.95 9.63
C ALA A 60 -4.79 16.53 10.50
N GLU A 61 -5.03 15.61 11.44
CA GLU A 61 -4.00 15.15 12.37
C GLU A 61 -3.31 13.87 11.92
N ASP A 62 -3.69 13.34 10.78
CA ASP A 62 -3.15 12.09 10.31
C ASP A 62 -1.66 12.23 9.96
N LYS A 63 -0.86 11.27 10.41
CA LYS A 63 0.59 11.26 10.15
C LYS A 63 1.05 9.95 9.52
N VAL A 64 0.22 8.92 9.56
CA VAL A 64 0.61 7.58 9.11
C VAL A 64 -0.32 7.00 8.06
N GLY A 65 -1.36 7.71 7.70
CA GLY A 65 -2.38 7.20 6.78
C GLY A 65 -1.91 7.01 5.35
N THR A 66 -0.73 7.53 5.00
CA THR A 66 -0.13 7.32 3.69
C THR A 66 1.03 6.33 3.74
N LEU A 67 1.19 5.63 4.88
CA LEU A 67 2.14 4.53 5.02
C LEU A 67 1.36 3.24 4.84
N LEU A 68 1.49 2.62 3.68
CA LEU A 68 0.70 1.43 3.36
C LEU A 68 1.32 0.17 3.95
N PRO A 69 0.59 -0.56 4.79
CA PRO A 69 1.09 -1.82 5.33
C PRO A 69 0.93 -2.93 4.30
N LEU A 70 2.05 -3.59 3.99
CA LEU A 70 2.05 -4.73 3.09
C LEU A 70 2.36 -5.98 3.90
N ARG A 71 1.44 -6.93 3.89
CA ARG A 71 1.70 -8.25 4.47
C ARG A 71 2.51 -9.03 3.47
N VAL A 72 3.71 -9.44 3.87
CA VAL A 72 4.66 -10.06 2.94
C VAL A 72 5.16 -11.39 3.48
N SER A 73 5.66 -12.20 2.55
CA SER A 73 6.30 -13.48 2.88
C SER A 73 7.59 -13.58 2.09
N VAL A 74 8.67 -13.98 2.76
CA VAL A 74 9.96 -14.25 2.14
C VAL A 74 10.47 -15.57 2.69
N ALA A 75 10.69 -16.54 1.81
CA ALA A 75 11.18 -17.87 2.20
C ALA A 75 10.32 -18.48 3.32
N GLY A 76 9.02 -18.32 3.23
CA GLY A 76 8.08 -18.89 4.19
C GLY A 76 7.95 -18.09 5.48
N ARG A 77 8.65 -16.98 5.61
CA ARG A 77 8.55 -16.12 6.79
C ARG A 77 7.66 -14.94 6.49
N GLU A 78 6.74 -14.68 7.39
CA GLU A 78 5.79 -13.58 7.25
C GLU A 78 6.26 -12.34 7.98
N GLY A 79 5.89 -11.19 7.43
CA GLY A 79 6.20 -9.92 8.05
C GLY A 79 5.33 -8.82 7.51
N VAL A 80 5.58 -7.60 7.97
CA VAL A 80 4.86 -6.43 7.50
C VAL A 80 5.87 -5.38 7.08
N LEU A 81 5.71 -4.86 5.87
CA LEU A 81 6.48 -3.72 5.40
C LEU A 81 5.54 -2.53 5.28
N LYS A 82 5.99 -1.36 5.70
CA LYS A 82 5.22 -0.13 5.51
C LYS A 82 5.89 0.67 4.42
N ILE A 83 5.14 0.97 3.37
CA ILE A 83 5.65 1.70 2.22
C ILE A 83 5.18 3.14 2.29
N ASP A 84 6.12 4.07 2.31
CA ASP A 84 5.84 5.50 2.33
C ASP A 84 5.48 5.96 0.92
N ALA A 85 4.40 6.70 0.80
CA ALA A 85 3.97 7.23 -0.49
C ALA A 85 4.93 8.29 -1.04
N GLY A 86 5.71 8.94 -0.18
CA GLY A 86 6.55 10.08 -0.56
C GLY A 86 5.75 11.38 -0.53
N ASP A 87 6.46 12.49 -0.47
CA ASP A 87 5.82 13.80 -0.24
C ASP A 87 4.82 14.18 -1.33
N LYS A 88 5.18 13.95 -2.57
CA LYS A 88 4.32 14.34 -3.69
C LYS A 88 3.02 13.56 -3.70
N LEU A 89 3.12 12.25 -3.62
CA LEU A 89 1.94 11.39 -3.64
C LEU A 89 1.12 11.58 -2.37
N ARG A 90 1.78 11.78 -1.23
CA ARG A 90 1.09 12.04 0.02
C ARG A 90 0.22 13.28 -0.08
N GLY A 91 0.73 14.36 -0.68
CA GLY A 91 -0.04 15.59 -0.88
C GLY A 91 -1.27 15.34 -1.75
N ARG A 92 -1.11 14.53 -2.80
CA ARG A 92 -2.22 14.20 -3.68
C ARG A 92 -3.26 13.32 -2.99
N ILE A 93 -2.82 12.44 -2.12
CA ILE A 93 -3.73 11.59 -1.35
C ILE A 93 -4.57 12.45 -0.40
N TYR A 94 -3.95 13.39 0.31
CA TYR A 94 -4.70 14.29 1.19
C TYR A 94 -5.70 15.14 0.41
N GLU A 95 -5.30 15.63 -0.74
CA GLU A 95 -6.17 16.38 -1.63
C GLU A 95 -7.38 15.54 -2.05
N PHE A 96 -7.10 14.31 -2.46
CA PHE A 96 -8.15 13.37 -2.85
C PHE A 96 -9.14 13.12 -1.71
N VAL A 97 -8.63 12.83 -0.50
CA VAL A 97 -9.48 12.55 0.64
C VAL A 97 -10.34 13.76 0.99
N THR A 98 -9.73 14.94 1.01
CA THR A 98 -10.45 16.18 1.32
C THR A 98 -11.58 16.42 0.32
N THR A 99 -11.29 16.25 -0.97
CA THR A 99 -12.27 16.45 -2.03
C THR A 99 -13.40 15.41 -1.96
N ALA A 100 -13.03 14.15 -1.79
CA ALA A 100 -14.02 13.07 -1.72
C ALA A 100 -14.92 13.20 -0.50
N CYS A 101 -14.34 13.58 0.64
CA CYS A 101 -15.10 13.78 1.86
C CYS A 101 -16.01 15.00 1.78
N GLY A 102 -15.60 16.02 1.03
CA GLY A 102 -16.42 17.22 0.83
C GLY A 102 -17.67 16.99 -0.02
N ARG A 103 -17.78 15.85 -0.67
CA ARG A 103 -18.93 15.52 -1.50
C ARG A 103 -20.04 14.79 -0.76
N GLN A 104 -19.85 14.53 0.51
CA GLN A 104 -20.82 13.79 1.32
C GLN A 104 -21.92 14.70 1.85
#